data_7f985943c6d47584591d7f1a81acd37b
#
_entry.id   7f985943c6d47584591d7f1a81acd37b
#
_cell.length_a   1.000
_cell.length_b   1.000
_cell.length_c   1.000
_cell.angle_alpha   90.00
_cell.angle_beta   90.00
_cell.angle_gamma   90.00
#
_symmetry.space_group_name_H-M   'P 1'
#
loop_
_entity.id
_entity.type
_entity.pdbx_description
1 polymer ?
#
loop_
_entity_poly.entity_id
_entity_poly.type
_entity_poly.pdbx_seq_one_letter_code
_entity_poly.pdbx_strand_id
1 'polypeptide(L)'
;MKRCVVLLSIFAVFCTTSCKSNEEKANELIRAELSKTLYDFDSYQPIETVVKEAKNTAFNDEKCWQWASLANLYLDECHKHIESSKQAQEYMEIYTPSYYSSSRSDRKFYKYKKEAEDYLDKAKECITKSLMATDSLKAIKLKLDTTQVIGWEVLHKFRCKTKGGYATIGNYKYVIDEKFENILFHIDLDTDEYKKNMSVLNVPIGE
;
A
#
# COMPACT_ATOMS: atom_id res chain seq x y z
N MET A 1 52.85 9.11 -64.45
CA MET A 1 51.77 9.87 -63.73
C MET A 1 50.79 8.88 -63.17
N LYS A 2 50.92 8.56 -61.87
CA LYS A 2 50.02 7.60 -61.17
C LYS A 2 49.01 8.42 -60.38
N ARG A 3 47.75 8.33 -60.78
CA ARG A 3 46.64 8.95 -60.07
C ARG A 3 46.25 8.10 -58.81
N CYS A 4 46.53 8.57 -57.61
CA CYS A 4 46.06 7.99 -56.38
C CYS A 4 44.57 8.41 -56.22
N VAL A 5 43.66 7.44 -56.32
CA VAL A 5 42.25 7.61 -55.94
C VAL A 5 42.18 7.31 -54.46
N VAL A 6 42.04 8.35 -53.64
CA VAL A 6 41.76 8.24 -52.22
C VAL A 6 40.26 7.98 -52.06
N LEU A 7 39.90 6.73 -51.80
CA LEU A 7 38.56 6.33 -51.40
C LEU A 7 38.34 6.78 -49.95
N LEU A 8 37.65 7.91 -49.78
CA LEU A 8 37.15 8.37 -48.52
C LEU A 8 35.94 7.48 -48.13
N SER A 9 36.21 6.44 -47.33
CA SER A 9 35.14 5.67 -46.69
C SER A 9 34.52 6.50 -45.58
N ILE A 10 33.42 7.14 -45.89
CA ILE A 10 32.56 7.78 -44.87
C ILE A 10 31.90 6.67 -44.07
N PHE A 11 32.51 6.36 -42.91
CA PHE A 11 31.90 5.53 -41.89
C PHE A 11 30.80 6.35 -41.28
N ALA A 12 29.58 6.24 -41.84
CA ALA A 12 28.36 6.75 -41.20
C ALA A 12 28.12 5.87 -39.97
N VAL A 13 28.63 6.31 -38.83
CA VAL A 13 28.22 5.79 -37.53
C VAL A 13 26.76 6.20 -37.37
N PHE A 14 25.88 5.34 -37.82
CA PHE A 14 24.47 5.41 -37.39
C PHE A 14 24.46 5.21 -35.88
N CYS A 15 24.52 6.29 -35.14
CA CYS A 15 24.04 6.31 -33.76
C CYS A 15 22.56 5.97 -33.83
N THR A 16 22.21 4.70 -33.85
CA THR A 16 20.89 4.24 -33.52
C THR A 16 20.67 4.60 -32.04
N THR A 17 20.18 5.80 -31.78
CA THR A 17 19.50 6.09 -30.51
C THR A 17 18.30 5.17 -30.50
N SER A 18 18.52 3.94 -30.04
CA SER A 18 17.44 3.02 -29.76
C SER A 18 16.52 3.72 -28.76
N CYS A 19 15.40 4.20 -29.26
CA CYS A 19 14.38 4.80 -28.39
C CYS A 19 13.88 3.65 -27.52
N LYS A 20 14.31 3.61 -26.26
CA LYS A 20 13.87 2.59 -25.30
C LYS A 20 12.37 2.55 -25.25
N SER A 21 11.80 1.36 -25.24
CA SER A 21 10.36 1.18 -25.03
C SER A 21 9.97 1.66 -23.63
N ASN A 22 8.69 1.95 -23.44
CA ASN A 22 8.18 2.35 -22.10
C ASN A 22 8.43 1.24 -21.07
N GLU A 23 8.36 -0.03 -21.49
CA GLU A 23 8.66 -1.16 -20.63
C GLU A 23 10.14 -1.20 -20.21
N GLU A 24 11.07 -0.95 -21.14
CA GLU A 24 12.51 -0.90 -20.82
C GLU A 24 12.82 0.24 -19.85
N LYS A 25 12.25 1.44 -20.06
CA LYS A 25 12.40 2.58 -19.14
C LYS A 25 11.85 2.28 -17.75
N ALA A 26 10.65 1.69 -17.68
CA ALA A 26 10.02 1.30 -16.43
C ALA A 26 10.89 0.27 -15.69
N ASN A 27 11.37 -0.75 -16.39
CA ASN A 27 12.23 -1.80 -15.81
C ASN A 27 13.53 -1.24 -15.24
N GLU A 28 14.17 -0.29 -15.93
CA GLU A 28 15.40 0.36 -15.45
C GLU A 28 15.14 1.13 -14.15
N LEU A 29 14.06 1.93 -14.11
CA LEU A 29 13.70 2.71 -12.94
C LEU A 29 13.35 1.82 -11.75
N ILE A 30 12.50 0.81 -11.97
CA ILE A 30 12.09 -0.15 -10.93
C ILE A 30 13.31 -0.94 -10.43
N ARG A 31 14.20 -1.40 -11.34
CA ARG A 31 15.42 -2.10 -10.96
C ARG A 31 16.33 -1.23 -10.08
N ALA A 32 16.48 0.05 -10.41
CA ALA A 32 17.25 1.00 -9.60
C ALA A 32 16.63 1.19 -8.20
N GLU A 33 15.31 1.19 -8.08
CA GLU A 33 14.62 1.27 -6.77
C GLU A 33 14.77 -0.05 -5.98
N LEU A 34 14.52 -1.18 -6.61
CA LEU A 34 14.65 -2.49 -5.98
C LEU A 34 16.10 -2.78 -5.52
N SER A 35 17.11 -2.23 -6.20
CA SER A 35 18.52 -2.37 -5.76
C SER A 35 18.80 -1.72 -4.42
N LYS A 36 17.98 -0.76 -3.98
CA LYS A 36 18.10 -0.08 -2.67
C LYS A 36 17.30 -0.78 -1.58
N THR A 37 16.25 -1.51 -1.94
CA THR A 37 15.23 -2.02 -1.00
C THR A 37 15.29 -3.52 -0.81
N LEU A 38 15.69 -4.29 -1.83
CA LEU A 38 15.81 -5.74 -1.71
C LEU A 38 17.04 -6.15 -0.89
N TYR A 39 16.84 -7.10 0.00
CA TYR A 39 17.92 -7.64 0.83
C TYR A 39 19.01 -8.33 0.00
N ASP A 40 18.62 -9.12 -1.01
CA ASP A 40 19.51 -9.85 -1.92
C ASP A 40 19.14 -9.48 -3.37
N PHE A 41 19.63 -8.31 -3.81
CA PHE A 41 19.38 -7.83 -5.17
C PHE A 41 20.06 -8.70 -6.24
N ASP A 42 21.16 -9.38 -5.92
CA ASP A 42 21.83 -10.27 -6.88
C ASP A 42 20.95 -11.45 -7.28
N SER A 43 20.00 -11.83 -6.44
CA SER A 43 19.02 -12.87 -6.74
C SER A 43 17.77 -12.36 -7.49
N TYR A 44 17.67 -11.06 -7.75
CA TYR A 44 16.54 -10.46 -8.46
C TYR A 44 16.45 -10.94 -9.91
N GLN A 45 15.27 -11.43 -10.29
CA GLN A 45 14.93 -11.88 -11.63
C GLN A 45 13.54 -11.36 -12.00
N PRO A 46 13.42 -10.44 -12.98
CA PRO A 46 12.12 -10.01 -13.46
C PRO A 46 11.38 -11.18 -14.13
N ILE A 47 10.08 -11.28 -13.89
CA ILE A 47 9.22 -12.31 -14.49
C ILE A 47 8.32 -11.66 -15.54
N GLU A 48 7.68 -10.55 -15.17
CA GLU A 48 6.72 -9.87 -16.04
C GLU A 48 6.67 -8.39 -15.69
N THR A 49 6.53 -7.55 -16.71
CA THR A 49 6.31 -6.12 -16.57
C THR A 49 5.26 -5.68 -17.57
N VAL A 50 4.15 -5.15 -17.06
CA VAL A 50 3.05 -4.63 -17.88
C VAL A 50 2.93 -3.14 -17.64
N VAL A 51 3.04 -2.34 -18.70
CA VAL A 51 2.99 -0.87 -18.64
C VAL A 51 1.72 -0.38 -19.33
N LYS A 52 0.95 0.47 -18.66
CA LYS A 52 -0.20 1.15 -19.22
C LYS A 52 -0.29 2.59 -18.70
N GLU A 53 -1.08 3.43 -19.37
CA GLU A 53 -1.31 4.79 -18.91
C GLU A 53 -1.96 4.81 -17.51
N ALA A 54 -1.40 5.61 -16.61
CA ALA A 54 -1.97 5.87 -15.30
C ALA A 54 -2.91 7.07 -15.38
N LYS A 55 -4.19 6.82 -15.16
CA LYS A 55 -5.18 7.88 -15.02
C LYS A 55 -5.24 8.38 -13.58
N ASN A 56 -5.61 9.63 -13.38
CA ASN A 56 -5.77 10.25 -12.06
C ASN A 56 -7.01 9.71 -11.34
N THR A 57 -6.91 8.48 -10.84
CA THR A 57 -7.97 7.79 -10.11
C THR A 57 -7.56 7.55 -8.67
N ALA A 58 -8.50 7.25 -7.78
CA ALA A 58 -8.19 6.91 -6.39
C ALA A 58 -7.19 5.73 -6.25
N PHE A 59 -7.13 4.85 -7.26
CA PHE A 59 -6.20 3.72 -7.28
C PHE A 59 -4.77 4.12 -7.68
N ASN A 60 -4.59 5.29 -8.27
CA ASN A 60 -3.33 5.83 -8.75
C ASN A 60 -2.92 7.11 -8.01
N ASP A 61 -3.62 7.45 -6.94
CA ASP A 61 -3.33 8.60 -6.08
C ASP A 61 -2.82 8.13 -4.71
N GLU A 62 -1.59 8.51 -4.37
CA GLU A 62 -0.93 8.11 -3.12
C GLU A 62 -1.71 8.54 -1.88
N LYS A 63 -2.31 9.74 -1.90
CA LYS A 63 -3.07 10.26 -0.76
C LYS A 63 -4.33 9.44 -0.51
N CYS A 64 -4.98 8.97 -1.58
CA CYS A 64 -6.12 8.06 -1.45
C CYS A 64 -5.71 6.75 -0.73
N TRP A 65 -4.56 6.20 -1.07
CA TRP A 65 -4.03 5.01 -0.39
C TRP A 65 -3.68 5.28 1.07
N GLN A 66 -3.04 6.41 1.37
CA GLN A 66 -2.71 6.82 2.75
C GLN A 66 -3.97 6.94 3.61
N TRP A 67 -5.04 7.59 3.12
CA TRP A 67 -6.29 7.70 3.84
C TRP A 67 -7.03 6.37 3.98
N ALA A 68 -6.97 5.49 2.99
CA ALA A 68 -7.53 4.14 3.09
C ALA A 68 -6.79 3.30 4.14
N SER A 69 -5.46 3.34 4.14
CA SER A 69 -4.63 2.68 5.17
C SER A 69 -4.95 3.21 6.57
N LEU A 70 -5.08 4.53 6.72
CA LEU A 70 -5.40 5.14 8.01
C LEU A 70 -6.80 4.74 8.52
N ALA A 71 -7.79 4.70 7.63
CA ALA A 71 -9.14 4.24 7.98
C ALA A 71 -9.14 2.78 8.47
N ASN A 72 -8.42 1.90 7.76
CA ASN A 72 -8.27 0.49 8.16
C ASN A 72 -7.49 0.31 9.45
N LEU A 73 -6.43 1.12 9.68
CA LEU A 73 -5.68 1.09 10.94
C LEU A 73 -6.61 1.36 12.14
N TYR A 74 -7.45 2.40 12.06
CA TYR A 74 -8.41 2.71 13.12
C TYR A 74 -9.49 1.65 13.29
N LEU A 75 -9.93 1.00 12.21
CA LEU A 75 -10.85 -0.13 12.31
C LEU A 75 -10.21 -1.34 13.01
N ASP A 76 -8.97 -1.67 12.70
CA ASP A 76 -8.24 -2.75 13.37
C ASP A 76 -8.03 -2.45 14.86
N GLU A 77 -7.75 -1.19 15.24
CA GLU A 77 -7.68 -0.75 16.64
C GLU A 77 -9.05 -0.85 17.34
N CYS A 78 -10.13 -0.44 16.64
CA CYS A 78 -11.48 -0.59 17.15
C CYS A 78 -11.80 -2.05 17.49
N HIS A 79 -11.52 -2.98 16.59
CA HIS A 79 -11.72 -4.41 16.81
C HIS A 79 -10.97 -4.91 18.06
N LYS A 80 -9.70 -4.51 18.24
CA LYS A 80 -8.92 -4.87 19.43
C LYS A 80 -9.56 -4.36 20.71
N HIS A 81 -10.06 -3.13 20.72
CA HIS A 81 -10.74 -2.57 21.90
C HIS A 81 -12.07 -3.26 22.18
N ILE A 82 -12.84 -3.63 21.15
CA ILE A 82 -14.08 -4.41 21.31
C ILE A 82 -13.78 -5.77 21.93
N GLU A 83 -12.77 -6.48 21.43
CA GLU A 83 -12.37 -7.79 21.99
C GLU A 83 -11.90 -7.66 23.46
N SER A 84 -11.11 -6.62 23.77
CA SER A 84 -10.69 -6.34 25.14
C SER A 84 -11.87 -6.03 26.07
N SER A 85 -12.89 -5.29 25.56
CA SER A 85 -14.11 -5.03 26.30
C SER A 85 -14.90 -6.31 26.58
N LYS A 86 -15.03 -7.21 25.59
CA LYS A 86 -15.69 -8.51 25.77
C LYS A 86 -14.99 -9.35 26.86
N GLN A 87 -13.66 -9.43 26.83
CA GLN A 87 -12.88 -10.14 27.84
C GLN A 87 -13.11 -9.56 29.24
N ALA A 88 -13.13 -8.21 29.36
CA ALA A 88 -13.43 -7.56 30.64
C ALA A 88 -14.86 -7.87 31.11
N GLN A 89 -15.84 -7.95 30.21
CA GLN A 89 -17.23 -8.34 30.52
C GLN A 89 -17.31 -9.81 31.01
N GLU A 90 -16.60 -10.73 30.38
CA GLU A 90 -16.52 -12.13 30.82
C GLU A 90 -15.97 -12.23 32.25
N TYR A 91 -14.87 -11.50 32.54
CA TYR A 91 -14.35 -11.44 33.91
C TYR A 91 -15.31 -10.77 34.89
N MET A 92 -16.04 -9.75 34.48
CA MET A 92 -17.09 -9.10 35.29
C MET A 92 -18.18 -10.11 35.68
N GLU A 93 -18.62 -10.96 34.75
CA GLU A 93 -19.64 -11.99 35.01
C GLU A 93 -19.18 -12.98 36.09
N ILE A 94 -17.90 -13.41 36.07
CA ILE A 94 -17.31 -14.33 37.08
C ILE A 94 -17.39 -13.74 38.50
N TYR A 95 -17.31 -12.41 38.62
CA TYR A 95 -17.31 -11.69 39.91
C TYR A 95 -18.62 -10.98 40.22
N THR A 96 -19.72 -11.36 39.55
CA THR A 96 -21.03 -10.72 39.77
C THR A 96 -21.38 -10.75 41.27
N PRO A 97 -21.68 -9.59 41.88
CA PRO A 97 -22.03 -9.50 43.29
C PRO A 97 -23.25 -10.36 43.66
N SER A 98 -23.12 -11.11 44.74
CA SER A 98 -24.19 -11.87 45.31
C SER A 98 -24.34 -11.51 46.79
N TYR A 99 -25.45 -11.89 47.43
CA TYR A 99 -25.69 -11.62 48.87
C TYR A 99 -24.54 -12.15 49.76
N TYR A 100 -23.83 -13.18 49.29
CA TYR A 100 -22.71 -13.80 50.01
C TYR A 100 -21.35 -13.46 49.41
N SER A 101 -21.27 -12.46 48.49
CA SER A 101 -20.00 -12.11 47.86
C SER A 101 -19.03 -11.47 48.86
N SER A 102 -17.74 -11.72 48.66
CA SER A 102 -16.74 -11.04 49.46
C SER A 102 -16.44 -9.65 48.94
N SER A 103 -16.02 -8.72 49.80
CA SER A 103 -15.59 -7.36 49.41
C SER A 103 -14.46 -7.37 48.34
N ARG A 104 -13.72 -8.47 48.22
CA ARG A 104 -12.70 -8.69 47.21
C ARG A 104 -13.36 -9.00 45.85
N SER A 105 -14.43 -9.78 45.83
CA SER A 105 -15.19 -10.09 44.62
C SER A 105 -15.85 -8.83 44.07
N ASP A 106 -16.47 -8.04 44.91
CA ASP A 106 -17.14 -6.79 44.51
C ASP A 106 -16.17 -5.80 43.92
N ARG A 107 -14.98 -5.63 44.54
CA ARG A 107 -13.91 -4.79 43.98
C ARG A 107 -13.46 -5.24 42.58
N LYS A 108 -13.36 -6.54 42.33
CA LYS A 108 -13.01 -7.08 41.01
C LYS A 108 -14.11 -6.84 40.00
N PHE A 109 -15.37 -7.03 40.38
CA PHE A 109 -16.51 -6.71 39.49
C PHE A 109 -16.47 -5.27 39.02
N TYR A 110 -16.37 -4.31 39.94
CA TYR A 110 -16.33 -2.88 39.57
C TYR A 110 -15.08 -2.51 38.77
N LYS A 111 -13.95 -3.16 39.03
CA LYS A 111 -12.72 -2.99 38.24
C LYS A 111 -12.96 -3.39 36.78
N TYR A 112 -13.45 -4.62 36.55
CA TYR A 112 -13.68 -5.11 35.19
C TYR A 112 -14.81 -4.38 34.47
N LYS A 113 -15.83 -3.94 35.20
CA LYS A 113 -16.88 -3.09 34.65
C LYS A 113 -16.29 -1.80 34.08
N LYS A 114 -15.45 -1.13 34.87
CA LYS A 114 -14.78 0.10 34.40
C LYS A 114 -13.86 -0.16 33.22
N GLU A 115 -13.07 -1.25 33.25
CA GLU A 115 -12.21 -1.60 32.13
C GLU A 115 -13.02 -1.85 30.84
N ALA A 116 -14.15 -2.53 30.91
CA ALA A 116 -15.02 -2.75 29.78
C ALA A 116 -15.56 -1.44 29.19
N GLU A 117 -16.00 -0.51 30.07
CA GLU A 117 -16.48 0.82 29.68
C GLU A 117 -15.35 1.64 29.02
N ASP A 118 -14.15 1.67 29.61
CA ASP A 118 -12.97 2.37 29.07
C ASP A 118 -12.58 1.85 27.68
N TYR A 119 -12.65 0.53 27.46
CA TYR A 119 -12.38 -0.06 26.14
C TYR A 119 -13.45 0.28 25.11
N LEU A 120 -14.74 0.30 25.50
CA LEU A 120 -15.82 0.72 24.60
C LEU A 120 -15.68 2.19 24.19
N ASP A 121 -15.26 3.06 25.09
CA ASP A 121 -15.05 4.47 24.74
C ASP A 121 -13.86 4.66 23.80
N LYS A 122 -12.77 3.90 23.99
CA LYS A 122 -11.66 3.86 23.01
C LYS A 122 -12.12 3.33 21.64
N ALA A 123 -12.95 2.28 21.62
CA ALA A 123 -13.50 1.76 20.36
C ALA A 123 -14.34 2.82 19.62
N LYS A 124 -15.19 3.58 20.33
CA LYS A 124 -15.96 4.70 19.75
C LYS A 124 -15.06 5.79 19.17
N GLU A 125 -13.98 6.12 19.88
CA GLU A 125 -13.00 7.10 19.39
C GLU A 125 -12.34 6.62 18.09
N CYS A 126 -11.92 5.34 18.02
CA CYS A 126 -11.32 4.76 16.82
C CYS A 126 -12.31 4.73 15.65
N ILE A 127 -13.59 4.41 15.86
CA ILE A 127 -14.64 4.50 14.84
C ILE A 127 -14.75 5.93 14.30
N THR A 128 -14.78 6.92 15.18
CA THR A 128 -14.84 8.34 14.77
C THR A 128 -13.65 8.72 13.89
N LYS A 129 -12.43 8.32 14.28
CA LYS A 129 -11.22 8.57 13.50
C LYS A 129 -11.27 7.88 12.13
N SER A 130 -11.76 6.64 12.07
CA SER A 130 -11.93 5.91 10.81
C SER A 130 -12.93 6.59 9.88
N LEU A 131 -14.04 7.08 10.40
CA LEU A 131 -15.03 7.85 9.63
C LEU A 131 -14.41 9.15 9.08
N MET A 132 -13.66 9.90 9.89
CA MET A 132 -12.96 11.11 9.44
C MET A 132 -11.95 10.81 8.32
N ALA A 133 -11.22 9.71 8.42
CA ALA A 133 -10.30 9.27 7.37
C ALA A 133 -11.06 8.92 6.08
N THR A 134 -12.17 8.22 6.18
CA THR A 134 -13.03 7.87 5.04
C THR A 134 -13.64 9.12 4.39
N ASP A 135 -14.07 10.09 5.16
CA ASP A 135 -14.61 11.36 4.63
C ASP A 135 -13.52 12.19 3.93
N SER A 136 -12.30 12.17 4.47
CA SER A 136 -11.14 12.79 3.81
C SER A 136 -10.83 12.12 2.47
N LEU A 137 -10.88 10.79 2.42
CA LEU A 137 -10.74 10.03 1.18
C LEU A 137 -11.82 10.40 0.17
N LYS A 138 -13.10 10.45 0.57
CA LYS A 138 -14.21 10.87 -0.30
C LYS A 138 -14.00 12.27 -0.86
N ALA A 139 -13.57 13.22 -0.01
CA ALA A 139 -13.32 14.59 -0.43
C ALA A 139 -12.19 14.71 -1.48
N ILE A 140 -11.18 13.84 -1.41
CA ILE A 140 -10.13 13.77 -2.43
C ILE A 140 -10.70 13.15 -3.71
N LYS A 141 -11.36 11.99 -3.61
CA LYS A 141 -11.95 11.30 -4.78
C LYS A 141 -12.85 12.20 -5.62
N LEU A 142 -13.65 13.08 -4.97
CA LEU A 142 -14.52 14.04 -5.65
C LEU A 142 -13.76 15.10 -6.47
N LYS A 143 -12.48 15.35 -6.17
CA LYS A 143 -11.65 16.35 -6.84
C LYS A 143 -10.76 15.76 -7.93
N LEU A 144 -10.69 14.43 -8.04
CA LEU A 144 -9.84 13.79 -9.04
C LEU A 144 -10.44 13.95 -10.44
N ASP A 145 -9.65 14.45 -11.38
CA ASP A 145 -9.99 14.41 -12.80
C ASP A 145 -9.57 13.04 -13.37
N THR A 146 -10.51 12.11 -13.41
CA THR A 146 -10.26 10.73 -13.85
C THR A 146 -9.97 10.61 -15.36
N THR A 147 -10.08 11.69 -16.12
CA THR A 147 -9.72 11.73 -17.55
C THR A 147 -8.24 12.10 -17.74
N GLN A 148 -7.64 12.76 -16.75
CA GLN A 148 -6.25 13.18 -16.77
C GLN A 148 -5.31 11.97 -16.70
N VAL A 149 -4.33 11.90 -17.60
CA VAL A 149 -3.19 10.99 -17.51
C VAL A 149 -2.13 11.64 -16.62
N ILE A 150 -1.61 10.88 -15.63
CA ILE A 150 -0.61 11.36 -14.66
C ILE A 150 0.74 10.66 -14.82
N GLY A 151 0.84 9.74 -15.76
CA GLY A 151 2.05 8.98 -16.03
C GLY A 151 1.74 7.54 -16.42
N TRP A 152 2.44 6.60 -15.82
CA TRP A 152 2.39 5.18 -16.16
C TRP A 152 2.10 4.31 -14.94
N GLU A 153 1.15 3.41 -15.08
CA GLU A 153 0.90 2.32 -14.14
C GLU A 153 1.68 1.10 -14.63
N VAL A 154 2.52 0.56 -13.77
CA VAL A 154 3.38 -0.58 -14.07
C VAL A 154 3.10 -1.70 -13.09
N LEU A 155 2.63 -2.83 -13.59
CA LEU A 155 2.55 -4.07 -12.82
C LEU A 155 3.87 -4.83 -13.04
N HIS A 156 4.57 -5.09 -11.96
CA HIS A 156 5.89 -5.71 -12.02
C HIS A 156 5.97 -6.92 -11.08
N LYS A 157 6.23 -8.07 -11.69
CA LYS A 157 6.40 -9.34 -11.00
C LYS A 157 7.83 -9.82 -11.12
N PHE A 158 8.42 -10.21 -10.02
CA PHE A 158 9.82 -10.65 -9.99
C PHE A 158 10.02 -11.74 -8.94
N ARG A 159 11.16 -12.44 -9.06
CA ARG A 159 11.64 -13.39 -8.05
C ARG A 159 12.88 -12.82 -7.38
N CYS A 160 12.99 -13.05 -6.08
CA CYS A 160 14.20 -12.73 -5.31
C CYS A 160 14.33 -13.70 -4.12
N LYS A 161 15.41 -13.58 -3.35
CA LYS A 161 15.59 -14.31 -2.08
C LYS A 161 15.30 -13.40 -0.89
N THR A 162 14.61 -13.96 0.09
CA THR A 162 14.42 -13.32 1.40
C THR A 162 15.71 -13.32 2.21
N LYS A 163 15.73 -12.58 3.33
CA LYS A 163 16.82 -12.60 4.32
C LYS A 163 17.15 -14.01 4.84
N GLY A 164 16.17 -14.91 4.84
CA GLY A 164 16.35 -16.33 5.21
C GLY A 164 16.85 -17.21 4.06
N GLY A 165 17.16 -16.66 2.88
CA GLY A 165 17.65 -17.40 1.71
C GLY A 165 16.57 -18.13 0.91
N TYR A 166 15.28 -17.98 1.28
CA TYR A 166 14.17 -18.62 0.58
C TYR A 166 13.78 -17.81 -0.65
N ALA A 167 13.49 -18.50 -1.76
CA ALA A 167 12.93 -17.87 -2.95
C ALA A 167 11.52 -17.34 -2.66
N THR A 168 11.26 -16.10 -3.06
CA THR A 168 9.94 -15.47 -2.97
C THR A 168 9.61 -14.77 -4.28
N ILE A 169 8.34 -14.50 -4.49
CA ILE A 169 7.85 -13.70 -5.62
C ILE A 169 7.33 -12.39 -5.05
N GLY A 170 7.76 -11.28 -5.64
CA GLY A 170 7.18 -9.96 -5.39
C GLY A 170 6.25 -9.61 -6.55
N ASN A 171 5.14 -8.98 -6.23
CA ASN A 171 4.11 -8.58 -7.19
C ASN A 171 3.67 -7.14 -6.84
N TYR A 172 4.26 -6.18 -7.53
CA TYR A 172 4.13 -4.77 -7.20
C TYR A 172 3.43 -4.01 -8.31
N LYS A 173 2.65 -3.04 -7.90
CA LYS A 173 2.15 -1.98 -8.74
C LYS A 173 2.96 -0.72 -8.45
N TYR A 174 3.52 -0.12 -9.50
CA TYR A 174 4.18 1.19 -9.46
C TYR A 174 3.35 2.21 -10.21
N VAL A 175 3.32 3.43 -9.73
CA VAL A 175 2.88 4.60 -10.50
C VAL A 175 4.11 5.47 -10.74
N ILE A 176 4.42 5.72 -12.01
CA ILE A 176 5.63 6.38 -12.48
C ILE A 176 5.21 7.64 -13.23
N ASP A 177 5.98 8.71 -13.15
CA ASP A 177 5.71 9.94 -13.86
C ASP A 177 5.79 9.75 -15.40
N GLU A 178 5.27 10.74 -16.16
CA GLU A 178 5.21 10.68 -17.63
C GLU A 178 6.57 10.47 -18.27
N LYS A 179 7.65 10.97 -17.65
CA LYS A 179 9.01 10.95 -18.20
C LYS A 179 9.82 9.72 -17.83
N PHE A 180 9.32 8.85 -16.96
CA PHE A 180 10.05 7.74 -16.36
C PHE A 180 11.28 8.17 -15.53
N GLU A 181 11.16 9.31 -14.85
CA GLU A 181 12.23 9.83 -13.99
C GLU A 181 11.98 9.50 -12.52
N ASN A 182 10.70 9.43 -12.10
CA ASN A 182 10.33 9.24 -10.71
C ASN A 182 9.24 8.19 -10.52
N ILE A 183 9.42 7.34 -9.51
CA ILE A 183 8.34 6.52 -8.97
C ILE A 183 7.54 7.42 -8.03
N LEU A 184 6.28 7.69 -8.34
CA LEU A 184 5.38 8.50 -7.53
C LEU A 184 4.98 7.74 -6.26
N PHE A 185 4.63 6.47 -6.40
CA PHE A 185 4.45 5.53 -5.29
C PHE A 185 4.40 4.09 -5.81
N HIS A 186 4.46 3.13 -4.89
CA HIS A 186 4.30 1.71 -5.22
C HIS A 186 3.54 0.96 -4.12
N ILE A 187 2.97 -0.18 -4.48
CA ILE A 187 2.14 -1.01 -3.62
C ILE A 187 2.49 -2.48 -3.87
N ASP A 188 2.62 -3.25 -2.80
CA ASP A 188 2.70 -4.70 -2.86
C ASP A 188 1.28 -5.29 -2.93
N LEU A 189 0.97 -5.97 -4.05
CA LEU A 189 -0.37 -6.49 -4.35
C LEU A 189 -0.71 -7.77 -3.58
N ASP A 190 0.27 -8.45 -3.00
CA ASP A 190 0.07 -9.72 -2.32
C ASP A 190 -0.19 -9.55 -0.81
N THR A 191 -0.17 -8.32 -0.31
CA THR A 191 -0.39 -8.02 1.11
C THR A 191 -1.87 -8.00 1.50
N ASP A 192 -2.14 -8.34 2.76
CA ASP A 192 -3.50 -8.18 3.31
C ASP A 192 -3.88 -6.69 3.44
N GLU A 193 -2.90 -5.81 3.62
CA GLU A 193 -3.10 -4.36 3.61
C GLU A 193 -3.65 -3.89 2.27
N TYR A 194 -3.10 -4.36 1.15
CA TYR A 194 -3.63 -4.07 -0.18
C TYR A 194 -5.11 -4.45 -0.29
N LYS A 195 -5.47 -5.68 0.12
CA LYS A 195 -6.86 -6.16 0.05
C LYS A 195 -7.81 -5.30 0.90
N LYS A 196 -7.40 -4.96 2.12
CA LYS A 196 -8.16 -4.08 3.01
C LYS A 196 -8.35 -2.68 2.40
N ASN A 197 -7.27 -2.08 1.89
CA ASN A 197 -7.32 -0.75 1.29
C ASN A 197 -8.19 -0.72 0.03
N MET A 198 -8.13 -1.77 -0.79
CA MET A 198 -9.00 -1.92 -1.95
C MET A 198 -10.49 -1.92 -1.58
N SER A 199 -10.87 -2.52 -0.45
CA SER A 199 -12.27 -2.51 0.01
C SER A 199 -12.75 -1.09 0.34
N VAL A 200 -11.91 -0.26 0.95
CA VAL A 200 -12.21 1.14 1.27
C VAL A 200 -12.19 2.02 0.02
N LEU A 201 -11.21 1.83 -0.87
CA LEU A 201 -11.10 2.58 -2.12
C LEU A 201 -12.27 2.33 -3.08
N ASN A 202 -12.85 1.13 -3.08
CA ASN A 202 -13.98 0.73 -3.91
C ASN A 202 -15.33 1.26 -3.40
N VAL A 203 -15.41 1.81 -2.16
CA VAL A 203 -16.66 2.38 -1.65
C VAL A 203 -17.13 3.49 -2.60
N PRO A 204 -18.37 3.41 -3.15
CA PRO A 204 -18.89 4.45 -4.01
C PRO A 204 -18.90 5.79 -3.26
N ILE A 205 -18.68 6.87 -3.98
CA ILE A 205 -18.93 8.21 -3.46
C ILE A 205 -20.46 8.29 -3.41
N GLY A 206 -21.03 8.11 -2.21
CA GLY A 206 -22.47 7.90 -2.02
C GLY A 206 -23.33 8.94 -2.71
N GLU A 207 -24.49 8.46 -3.15
CA GLU A 207 -25.63 9.26 -3.56
C GLU A 207 -26.13 10.12 -2.39
#